data_f7e50d8942a20a9c18c6dbbfac1a19b4
#
_entry.id   f7e50d8942a20a9c18c6dbbfac1a19b4
#
_cell.length_a   1.000
_cell.length_b   1.000
_cell.length_c   1.000
_cell.angle_alpha   90.00
_cell.angle_beta   90.00
_cell.angle_gamma   90.00
#
_symmetry.space_group_name_H-M   'P 1'
#
loop_
_entity.id
_entity.type
_entity.pdbx_description
1 polymer ?
#
loop_
_entity_poly.entity_id
_entity_poly.type
_entity_poly.pdbx_seq_one_letter_code
_entity_poly.pdbx_strand_id
1 'polypeptide(L)'
;LVMLGTDFPYAAFMPENNTIVQVDIKPERLGRRAKVAMGLCGDVKSTLQALLPRIKQKQTDDFLQKQLKGYERVKENLNAYVEEKGQTDKIHPEYVMSVVDQLASKDAIFTVDTGMTCVWGARYLHGTGERRMLGSFNHGSMANAVPQAIGASLAFPERQVWALCGDGGISMLLGDLSTIVQYKLPV
;
A
#
# COMPACT_ATOMS: atom_id res chain seq x y z
N LEU A 1 -1.87 -18.98 9.88
CA LEU A 1 -1.84 -17.97 8.82
C LEU A 1 -2.64 -18.47 7.62
N VAL A 2 -3.48 -17.62 7.06
CA VAL A 2 -4.19 -17.90 5.80
C VAL A 2 -3.68 -16.89 4.74
N MET A 3 -3.18 -17.41 3.62
CA MET A 3 -2.70 -16.64 2.48
C MET A 3 -3.73 -16.75 1.35
N LEU A 4 -4.26 -15.61 0.91
CA LEU A 4 -5.33 -15.57 -0.09
C LEU A 4 -4.88 -14.76 -1.31
N GLY A 5 -4.56 -15.45 -2.41
CA GLY A 5 -4.18 -14.86 -3.70
C GLY A 5 -2.93 -13.97 -3.63
N THR A 6 -2.00 -14.29 -2.75
CA THR A 6 -0.78 -13.49 -2.53
C THR A 6 0.49 -14.29 -2.77
N ASP A 7 1.43 -13.70 -3.49
CA ASP A 7 2.81 -14.21 -3.65
C ASP A 7 3.76 -13.35 -2.80
N PHE A 8 3.40 -13.10 -1.54
CA PHE A 8 4.18 -12.28 -0.60
C PHE A 8 5.65 -12.70 -0.60
N PRO A 9 6.58 -11.83 -1.07
CA PRO A 9 7.95 -12.25 -1.41
C PRO A 9 8.91 -12.33 -0.22
N TYR A 10 8.52 -11.80 0.92
CA TYR A 10 9.41 -11.63 2.07
C TYR A 10 9.34 -12.83 3.00
N ALA A 11 10.04 -13.92 2.62
CA ALA A 11 10.00 -15.19 3.36
C ALA A 11 10.42 -15.05 4.84
N ALA A 12 11.30 -14.10 5.16
CA ALA A 12 11.73 -13.84 6.55
C ALA A 12 10.59 -13.37 7.47
N PHE A 13 9.49 -12.87 6.94
CA PHE A 13 8.31 -12.50 7.72
C PHE A 13 7.28 -13.62 7.86
N MET A 14 7.51 -14.78 7.23
CA MET A 14 6.61 -15.91 7.37
C MET A 14 6.83 -16.59 8.73
N PRO A 15 5.75 -16.97 9.44
CA PRO A 15 5.88 -17.63 10.72
C PRO A 15 6.40 -19.06 10.54
N GLU A 16 7.45 -19.42 11.27
CA GLU A 16 8.07 -20.75 11.17
C GLU A 16 7.23 -21.85 11.81
N ASN A 17 6.55 -21.54 12.92
CA ASN A 17 5.85 -22.52 13.76
C ASN A 17 4.33 -22.48 13.63
N ASN A 18 3.78 -21.78 12.65
CA ASN A 18 2.33 -21.69 12.49
C ASN A 18 1.84 -22.55 11.32
N THR A 19 0.63 -23.07 11.47
CA THR A 19 -0.07 -23.69 10.35
C THR A 19 -0.36 -22.64 9.27
N ILE A 20 0.11 -22.89 8.05
CA ILE A 20 -0.12 -22.00 6.90
C ILE A 20 -1.06 -22.72 5.93
N VAL A 21 -2.16 -22.06 5.58
CA VAL A 21 -3.07 -22.46 4.50
C VAL A 21 -2.95 -21.43 3.40
N GLN A 22 -2.74 -21.87 2.16
CA GLN A 22 -2.59 -20.98 1.01
C GLN A 22 -3.64 -21.30 -0.05
N VAL A 23 -4.31 -20.25 -0.54
CA VAL A 23 -5.24 -20.31 -1.68
C VAL A 23 -4.66 -19.45 -2.80
N ASP A 24 -4.45 -20.03 -3.97
CA ASP A 24 -4.01 -19.29 -5.17
C ASP A 24 -4.59 -19.95 -6.41
N ILE A 25 -4.92 -19.13 -7.41
CA ILE A 25 -5.38 -19.63 -8.70
C ILE A 25 -4.24 -20.29 -9.51
N LYS A 26 -3.00 -19.94 -9.19
CA LYS A 26 -1.79 -20.47 -9.84
C LYS A 26 -1.17 -21.56 -8.96
N PRO A 27 -1.26 -22.84 -9.36
CA PRO A 27 -0.74 -23.96 -8.55
C PRO A 27 0.76 -23.86 -8.27
N GLU A 28 1.55 -23.27 -9.17
CA GLU A 28 2.99 -23.09 -9.03
C GLU A 28 3.41 -22.11 -7.92
N ARG A 29 2.45 -21.34 -7.38
CA ARG A 29 2.69 -20.44 -6.23
C ARG A 29 2.50 -21.11 -4.88
N LEU A 30 1.77 -22.24 -4.86
CA LEU A 30 1.48 -22.95 -3.60
C LEU A 30 2.78 -23.51 -3.00
N GLY A 31 3.06 -23.10 -1.77
CA GLY A 31 4.27 -23.54 -1.03
C GLY A 31 5.58 -22.87 -1.47
N ARG A 32 5.55 -21.96 -2.45
CA ARG A 32 6.75 -21.33 -3.00
C ARG A 32 7.54 -20.49 -1.97
N ARG A 33 6.84 -19.83 -1.06
CA ARG A 33 7.44 -18.88 -0.11
C ARG A 33 7.55 -19.43 1.31
N ALA A 34 6.73 -20.39 1.67
CA ALA A 34 6.71 -21.01 2.98
C ALA A 34 6.20 -22.44 2.88
N LYS A 35 6.59 -23.29 3.85
CA LYS A 35 6.01 -24.62 3.97
C LYS A 35 4.54 -24.49 4.34
N VAL A 36 3.64 -24.88 3.46
CA VAL A 36 2.19 -24.84 3.70
C VAL A 36 1.69 -26.20 4.20
N ALA A 37 0.80 -26.17 5.15
CA ALA A 37 0.09 -27.37 5.64
C ALA A 37 -1.01 -27.79 4.66
N MET A 38 -1.60 -26.81 3.95
CA MET A 38 -2.62 -27.06 2.95
C MET A 38 -2.55 -26.00 1.84
N GLY A 39 -2.41 -26.44 0.60
CA GLY A 39 -2.51 -25.63 -0.60
C GLY A 39 -3.81 -25.92 -1.34
N LEU A 40 -4.59 -24.90 -1.62
CA LEU A 40 -5.84 -24.96 -2.38
C LEU A 40 -5.68 -24.20 -3.68
N CYS A 41 -5.70 -24.92 -4.81
CA CYS A 41 -5.69 -24.28 -6.13
C CYS A 41 -7.11 -23.86 -6.49
N GLY A 42 -7.36 -22.54 -6.54
CA GLY A 42 -8.67 -22.02 -6.87
C GLY A 42 -8.80 -20.51 -6.71
N ASP A 43 -9.93 -19.99 -7.17
CA ASP A 43 -10.30 -18.59 -7.02
C ASP A 43 -10.63 -18.27 -5.54
N VAL A 44 -10.10 -17.14 -5.05
CA VAL A 44 -10.26 -16.73 -3.65
C VAL A 44 -11.72 -16.50 -3.29
N LYS A 45 -12.49 -15.81 -4.16
CA LYS A 45 -13.91 -15.51 -3.91
C LYS A 45 -14.72 -16.82 -3.78
N SER A 46 -14.55 -17.71 -4.74
CA SER A 46 -15.25 -19.00 -4.74
C SER A 46 -14.86 -19.86 -3.53
N THR A 47 -13.58 -19.86 -3.16
CA THR A 47 -13.11 -20.58 -1.96
C THR A 47 -13.73 -20.00 -0.69
N LEU A 48 -13.77 -18.68 -0.54
CA LEU A 48 -14.40 -18.04 0.62
C LEU A 48 -15.89 -18.29 0.68
N GLN A 49 -16.60 -18.24 -0.45
CA GLN A 49 -18.02 -18.57 -0.51
C GLN A 49 -18.32 -20.02 -0.06
N ALA A 50 -17.44 -20.94 -0.42
CA ALA A 50 -17.56 -22.34 0.02
C ALA A 50 -17.15 -22.55 1.48
N LEU A 51 -16.21 -21.75 2.00
CA LEU A 51 -15.68 -21.87 3.36
C LEU A 51 -16.60 -21.26 4.42
N LEU A 52 -17.11 -20.04 4.16
CA LEU A 52 -17.87 -19.25 5.14
C LEU A 52 -19.01 -20.03 5.82
N PRO A 53 -19.86 -20.80 5.10
CA PRO A 53 -20.93 -21.56 5.74
C PRO A 53 -20.45 -22.76 6.56
N ARG A 54 -19.16 -23.12 6.45
CA ARG A 54 -18.56 -24.29 7.14
C ARG A 54 -17.77 -23.93 8.40
N ILE A 55 -17.46 -22.65 8.58
CA ILE A 55 -16.76 -22.17 9.77
C ILE A 55 -17.75 -21.68 10.83
N LYS A 56 -17.42 -21.90 12.08
CA LYS A 56 -18.20 -21.37 13.20
C LYS A 56 -17.74 -19.94 13.50
N GLN A 57 -18.71 -19.11 13.86
CA GLN A 57 -18.38 -17.77 14.35
C GLN A 57 -17.57 -17.87 15.64
N LYS A 58 -16.51 -17.08 15.71
CA LYS A 58 -15.66 -17.01 16.89
C LYS A 58 -16.44 -16.41 18.08
N GLN A 59 -16.25 -16.99 19.25
CA GLN A 59 -16.97 -16.57 20.48
C GLN A 59 -16.29 -15.37 21.15
N THR A 60 -15.00 -15.17 20.92
CA THR A 60 -14.22 -14.06 21.49
C THR A 60 -13.44 -13.35 20.39
N ASP A 61 -13.17 -12.08 20.61
CA ASP A 61 -12.36 -11.23 19.74
C ASP A 61 -11.03 -10.80 20.38
N ASP A 62 -10.63 -11.46 21.48
CA ASP A 62 -9.43 -11.11 22.26
C ASP A 62 -8.17 -10.94 21.40
N PHE A 63 -7.99 -11.85 20.42
CA PHE A 63 -6.87 -11.73 19.50
C PHE A 63 -6.94 -10.44 18.67
N LEU A 64 -8.12 -10.11 18.15
CA LEU A 64 -8.33 -8.88 17.38
C LEU A 64 -8.07 -7.65 18.25
N GLN A 65 -8.63 -7.61 19.45
CA GLN A 65 -8.45 -6.51 20.39
C GLN A 65 -6.97 -6.30 20.77
N LYS A 66 -6.24 -7.38 20.97
CA LYS A 66 -4.79 -7.34 21.21
C LYS A 66 -4.04 -6.72 20.01
N GLN A 67 -4.39 -7.10 18.78
CA GLN A 67 -3.76 -6.55 17.58
C GLN A 67 -4.13 -5.07 17.37
N LEU A 68 -5.39 -4.70 17.62
CA LEU A 68 -5.84 -3.30 17.51
C LEU A 68 -5.11 -2.40 18.50
N LYS A 69 -4.93 -2.82 19.75
CA LYS A 69 -4.09 -2.09 20.73
C LYS A 69 -2.65 -1.92 20.27
N GLY A 70 -2.09 -2.94 19.63
CA GLY A 70 -0.75 -2.85 19.01
C GLY A 70 -0.71 -1.82 17.89
N TYR A 71 -1.73 -1.81 17.03
CA TYR A 71 -1.84 -0.87 15.94
C TYR A 71 -2.02 0.59 16.42
N GLU A 72 -2.84 0.83 17.44
CA GLU A 72 -2.99 2.18 18.04
C GLU A 72 -1.64 2.71 18.55
N ARG A 73 -0.84 1.87 19.22
CA ARG A 73 0.50 2.26 19.65
C ARG A 73 1.42 2.63 18.47
N VAL A 74 1.31 1.91 17.35
CA VAL A 74 2.06 2.26 16.13
C VAL A 74 1.60 3.62 15.58
N LYS A 75 0.30 3.89 15.57
CA LYS A 75 -0.24 5.19 15.15
C LYS A 75 0.23 6.33 16.04
N GLU A 76 0.21 6.15 17.36
CA GLU A 76 0.73 7.13 18.31
C GLU A 76 2.20 7.46 18.04
N ASN A 77 3.04 6.43 17.83
CA ASN A 77 4.45 6.62 17.48
C ASN A 77 4.64 7.35 16.15
N LEU A 78 3.81 7.06 15.14
CA LEU A 78 3.87 7.76 13.85
C LEU A 78 3.42 9.23 13.99
N ASN A 79 2.37 9.50 14.79
CA ASN A 79 1.86 10.84 15.04
C ASN A 79 2.89 11.70 15.80
N ALA A 80 3.68 11.12 16.70
CA ALA A 80 4.73 11.84 17.39
C ALA A 80 5.72 12.51 16.40
N TYR A 81 6.07 11.83 15.30
CA TYR A 81 6.91 12.43 14.25
C TYR A 81 6.24 13.59 13.51
N VAL A 82 4.91 13.59 13.42
CA VAL A 82 4.16 14.70 12.81
C VAL A 82 4.10 15.90 13.75
N GLU A 83 3.82 15.66 15.03
CA GLU A 83 3.64 16.72 16.05
C GLU A 83 4.96 17.41 16.44
N GLU A 84 6.04 16.64 16.54
CA GLU A 84 7.39 17.14 16.91
C GLU A 84 7.95 18.15 15.90
N LYS A 85 7.39 18.23 14.69
CA LYS A 85 7.95 18.90 13.53
C LYS A 85 7.55 20.35 13.31
N GLY A 86 6.55 20.84 13.99
CA GLY A 86 6.29 22.28 14.02
C GLY A 86 7.35 23.09 14.78
N GLN A 87 8.35 22.44 15.37
CA GLN A 87 9.36 23.04 16.25
C GLN A 87 10.79 22.96 15.72
N THR A 88 11.05 22.38 14.54
CA THR A 88 12.41 22.23 13.97
C THR A 88 12.56 23.06 12.69
N ASP A 89 13.79 23.50 12.42
CA ASP A 89 14.16 24.27 11.21
C ASP A 89 14.02 23.46 9.91
N LYS A 90 13.78 22.16 10.00
CA LYS A 90 13.65 21.25 8.85
C LYS A 90 12.27 20.60 8.81
N ILE A 91 11.62 20.69 7.65
CA ILE A 91 10.36 20.02 7.39
C ILE A 91 10.63 18.51 7.30
N HIS A 92 9.92 17.72 8.08
CA HIS A 92 10.00 16.27 8.02
C HIS A 92 9.01 15.69 7.01
N PRO A 93 9.40 14.65 6.26
CA PRO A 93 8.54 14.01 5.28
C PRO A 93 7.23 13.48 5.86
N GLU A 94 7.24 13.02 7.10
CA GLU A 94 6.08 12.56 7.83
C GLU A 94 5.01 13.67 7.96
N TYR A 95 5.45 14.89 8.32
CA TYR A 95 4.55 16.04 8.37
C TYR A 95 3.98 16.37 6.99
N VAL A 96 4.83 16.37 5.95
CA VAL A 96 4.38 16.61 4.56
C VAL A 96 3.29 15.61 4.17
N MET A 97 3.51 14.31 4.45
CA MET A 97 2.52 13.28 4.12
C MET A 97 1.23 13.42 4.90
N SER A 98 1.28 13.84 6.17
CA SER A 98 0.06 14.09 6.95
C SER A 98 -0.75 15.26 6.39
N VAL A 99 -0.08 16.31 5.91
CA VAL A 99 -0.75 17.46 5.25
C VAL A 99 -1.35 17.04 3.90
N VAL A 100 -0.61 16.26 3.11
CA VAL A 100 -1.12 15.69 1.85
C VAL A 100 -2.37 14.85 2.11
N ASP A 101 -2.36 14.01 3.14
CA ASP A 101 -3.50 13.18 3.49
C ASP A 101 -4.76 14.00 3.84
N GLN A 102 -4.57 15.11 4.56
CA GLN A 102 -5.64 16.04 4.94
C GLN A 102 -6.21 16.81 3.75
N LEU A 103 -5.36 17.20 2.80
CA LEU A 103 -5.75 18.01 1.63
C LEU A 103 -6.29 17.17 0.48
N ALA A 104 -5.92 15.89 0.43
CA ALA A 104 -6.29 15.01 -0.67
C ALA A 104 -7.79 14.64 -0.63
N SER A 105 -8.43 14.68 -1.79
CA SER A 105 -9.83 14.27 -1.94
C SER A 105 -10.05 12.81 -1.50
N LYS A 106 -11.29 12.46 -1.17
CA LYS A 106 -11.65 11.12 -0.70
C LYS A 106 -11.41 10.02 -1.75
N ASP A 107 -11.30 10.39 -3.01
CA ASP A 107 -11.09 9.51 -4.17
C ASP A 107 -9.76 9.79 -4.90
N ALA A 108 -8.84 10.54 -4.29
CA ALA A 108 -7.55 10.89 -4.88
C ALA A 108 -6.78 9.65 -5.36
N ILE A 109 -5.97 9.86 -6.40
CA ILE A 109 -5.02 8.87 -6.90
C ILE A 109 -3.61 9.34 -6.53
N PHE A 110 -2.89 8.51 -5.80
CA PHE A 110 -1.50 8.73 -5.46
C PHE A 110 -0.62 7.82 -6.31
N THR A 111 0.38 8.40 -6.96
CA THR A 111 1.44 7.63 -7.61
C THR A 111 2.72 7.84 -6.83
N VAL A 112 3.44 6.75 -6.53
CA VAL A 112 4.57 6.81 -5.61
C VAL A 112 5.83 6.21 -6.23
N ASP A 113 6.95 6.90 -6.06
CA ASP A 113 8.25 6.35 -6.42
C ASP A 113 8.69 5.27 -5.44
N THR A 114 9.46 4.32 -5.92
CA THR A 114 10.14 3.35 -5.06
C THR A 114 11.19 4.06 -4.22
N GLY A 115 11.15 3.81 -2.92
CA GLY A 115 12.04 4.42 -1.93
C GLY A 115 11.28 4.89 -0.70
N MET A 116 11.83 5.88 0.02
CA MET A 116 11.20 6.38 1.25
C MET A 116 9.85 7.05 1.00
N THR A 117 9.62 7.65 -0.15
CA THR A 117 8.30 8.20 -0.53
C THR A 117 7.19 7.17 -0.50
N CYS A 118 7.48 5.94 -0.96
CA CYS A 118 6.53 4.83 -0.86
C CYS A 118 6.26 4.45 0.60
N VAL A 119 7.30 4.43 1.45
CA VAL A 119 7.16 4.10 2.88
C VAL A 119 6.33 5.15 3.60
N TRP A 120 6.60 6.43 3.38
CA TRP A 120 5.82 7.51 3.97
C TRP A 120 4.38 7.52 3.45
N GLY A 121 4.16 7.34 2.14
CA GLY A 121 2.83 7.20 1.57
C GLY A 121 2.03 6.05 2.21
N ALA A 122 2.64 4.87 2.34
CA ALA A 122 1.99 3.71 2.95
C ALA A 122 1.66 3.88 4.45
N ARG A 123 2.41 4.72 5.18
CA ARG A 123 2.23 4.94 6.62
C ARG A 123 1.25 6.04 6.95
N TYR A 124 1.21 7.10 6.15
CA TYR A 124 0.48 8.33 6.50
C TYR A 124 -0.74 8.61 5.64
N LEU A 125 -0.84 8.04 4.43
CA LEU A 125 -2.03 8.19 3.61
C LEU A 125 -3.12 7.20 4.04
N HIS A 126 -4.28 7.71 4.42
CA HIS A 126 -5.39 6.87 4.84
C HIS A 126 -6.20 6.35 3.65
N GLY A 127 -6.48 5.05 3.68
CA GLY A 127 -7.38 4.41 2.71
C GLY A 127 -8.84 4.75 3.02
N THR A 128 -9.53 5.32 2.04
CA THR A 128 -10.97 5.64 2.15
C THR A 128 -11.87 4.58 1.51
N GLY A 129 -11.27 3.58 0.85
CA GLY A 129 -11.96 2.65 -0.05
C GLY A 129 -12.06 3.16 -1.50
N GLU A 130 -12.02 4.49 -1.72
CA GLU A 130 -12.06 5.11 -3.04
C GLU A 130 -10.68 5.57 -3.52
N ARG A 131 -9.79 5.98 -2.62
CA ARG A 131 -8.41 6.34 -2.93
C ARG A 131 -7.65 5.19 -3.57
N ARG A 132 -6.73 5.51 -4.47
CA ARG A 132 -5.83 4.54 -5.10
C ARG A 132 -4.38 4.95 -4.87
N MET A 133 -3.53 3.96 -4.58
CA MET A 133 -2.08 4.14 -4.55
C MET A 133 -1.47 3.23 -5.62
N LEU A 134 -0.75 3.84 -6.54
CA LEU A 134 -0.07 3.19 -7.66
C LEU A 134 1.45 3.33 -7.47
N GLY A 135 2.18 2.28 -7.79
CA GLY A 135 3.62 2.26 -7.69
C GLY A 135 4.21 0.99 -8.28
N SER A 136 5.52 0.94 -8.39
CA SER A 136 6.23 -0.23 -8.89
C SER A 136 6.50 -1.26 -7.78
N PHE A 137 5.45 -1.77 -7.12
CA PHE A 137 5.59 -2.61 -5.93
C PHE A 137 6.20 -3.99 -6.19
N ASN A 138 6.10 -4.51 -7.40
CA ASN A 138 6.68 -5.80 -7.76
C ASN A 138 8.11 -5.70 -8.32
N HIS A 139 8.41 -4.60 -9.03
CA HIS A 139 9.68 -4.42 -9.76
C HIS A 139 10.63 -3.45 -9.06
N GLY A 140 10.09 -2.54 -8.24
CA GLY A 140 10.87 -1.59 -7.48
C GLY A 140 11.52 -0.50 -8.34
N SER A 141 10.87 -0.07 -9.44
CA SER A 141 11.40 0.99 -10.30
C SER A 141 11.32 2.34 -9.61
N MET A 142 12.41 3.09 -9.66
CA MET A 142 12.41 4.54 -9.38
C MET A 142 11.79 5.32 -10.54
N ALA A 143 11.49 6.60 -10.33
CA ALA A 143 11.00 7.53 -11.36
C ALA A 143 9.66 7.14 -12.01
N ASN A 144 8.88 6.28 -11.37
CA ASN A 144 7.60 5.82 -11.93
C ASN A 144 6.42 6.71 -11.55
N ALA A 145 6.55 7.58 -10.54
CA ALA A 145 5.45 8.38 -10.03
C ALA A 145 4.92 9.38 -11.04
N VAL A 146 5.80 10.17 -11.69
CA VAL A 146 5.38 11.17 -12.68
C VAL A 146 4.70 10.52 -13.89
N PRO A 147 5.29 9.55 -14.62
CA PRO A 147 4.62 8.93 -15.76
C PRO A 147 3.31 8.22 -15.38
N GLN A 148 3.24 7.61 -14.20
CA GLN A 148 1.97 7.04 -13.73
C GLN A 148 0.92 8.11 -13.43
N ALA A 149 1.33 9.27 -12.89
CA ALA A 149 0.42 10.40 -12.64
C ALA A 149 -0.13 10.98 -13.96
N ILE A 150 0.71 11.10 -14.99
CA ILE A 150 0.27 11.48 -16.33
C ILE A 150 -0.81 10.51 -16.83
N GLY A 151 -0.54 9.21 -16.76
CA GLY A 151 -1.50 8.19 -17.16
C GLY A 151 -2.78 8.21 -16.34
N ALA A 152 -2.68 8.38 -15.02
CA ALA A 152 -3.84 8.47 -14.13
C ALA A 152 -4.68 9.70 -14.39
N SER A 153 -4.06 10.87 -14.61
CA SER A 153 -4.76 12.12 -14.91
C SER A 153 -5.52 12.06 -16.25
N LEU A 154 -4.93 11.41 -17.26
CA LEU A 154 -5.60 11.20 -18.54
C LEU A 154 -6.76 10.19 -18.45
N ALA A 155 -6.59 9.13 -17.66
CA ALA A 155 -7.61 8.10 -17.51
C ALA A 155 -8.76 8.53 -16.59
N PHE A 156 -8.51 9.43 -15.65
CA PHE A 156 -9.47 9.89 -14.65
C PHE A 156 -9.41 11.42 -14.49
N PRO A 157 -9.84 12.19 -15.50
CA PRO A 157 -9.67 13.65 -15.53
C PRO A 157 -10.39 14.40 -14.41
N GLU A 158 -11.42 13.76 -13.82
CA GLU A 158 -12.21 14.34 -12.72
C GLU A 158 -11.62 14.07 -11.32
N ARG A 159 -10.55 13.26 -11.24
CA ARG A 159 -9.95 12.88 -9.97
C ARG A 159 -8.67 13.66 -9.71
N GLN A 160 -8.48 14.03 -8.46
CA GLN A 160 -7.23 14.61 -8.00
C GLN A 160 -6.10 13.58 -8.08
N VAL A 161 -4.97 13.94 -8.71
CA VAL A 161 -3.79 13.10 -8.85
C VAL A 161 -2.60 13.72 -8.15
N TRP A 162 -1.91 12.95 -7.31
CA TRP A 162 -0.71 13.32 -6.59
C TRP A 162 0.46 12.44 -7.02
N ALA A 163 1.53 13.04 -7.52
CA ALA A 163 2.79 12.34 -7.79
C ALA A 163 3.75 12.52 -6.61
N LEU A 164 4.01 11.47 -5.86
CA LEU A 164 4.91 11.46 -4.71
C LEU A 164 6.29 11.00 -5.17
N CYS A 165 7.15 11.95 -5.47
CA CYS A 165 8.46 11.71 -6.04
C CYS A 165 9.56 11.92 -4.99
N GLY A 166 10.59 11.07 -5.01
CA GLY A 166 11.87 11.38 -4.38
C GLY A 166 12.70 12.30 -5.28
N ASP A 167 13.68 12.98 -4.71
CA ASP A 167 14.63 13.83 -5.44
C ASP A 167 15.35 13.07 -6.57
N GLY A 168 15.85 11.87 -6.27
CA GLY A 168 16.44 11.00 -7.27
C GLY A 168 15.45 10.51 -8.32
N GLY A 169 14.22 10.17 -7.92
CA GLY A 169 13.17 9.71 -8.83
C GLY A 169 12.77 10.78 -9.84
N ILE A 170 12.43 11.98 -9.38
CA ILE A 170 12.01 13.05 -10.28
C ILE A 170 13.15 13.48 -11.22
N SER A 171 14.40 13.47 -10.76
CA SER A 171 15.55 13.86 -11.58
C SER A 171 15.82 12.88 -12.73
N MET A 172 15.51 11.61 -12.58
CA MET A 172 15.71 10.59 -13.61
C MET A 172 14.80 10.77 -14.83
N LEU A 173 13.57 11.25 -14.65
CA LEU A 173 12.59 11.48 -15.71
C LEU A 173 12.06 12.92 -15.70
N LEU A 174 12.94 13.89 -15.48
CA LEU A 174 12.59 15.31 -15.40
C LEU A 174 11.90 15.82 -16.68
N GLY A 175 12.22 15.21 -17.83
CA GLY A 175 11.61 15.52 -19.13
C GLY A 175 10.10 15.27 -19.17
N ASP A 176 9.58 14.35 -18.34
CA ASP A 176 8.15 14.04 -18.32
C ASP A 176 7.29 15.19 -17.78
N LEU A 177 7.89 16.12 -17.02
CA LEU A 177 7.22 17.34 -16.58
C LEU A 177 6.76 18.21 -17.77
N SER A 178 7.48 18.17 -18.91
CA SER A 178 7.08 18.87 -20.12
C SER A 178 5.75 18.32 -20.68
N THR A 179 5.51 17.04 -20.55
CA THR A 179 4.24 16.40 -20.94
C THR A 179 3.08 16.93 -20.09
N ILE A 180 3.26 17.05 -18.78
CA ILE A 180 2.25 17.63 -17.87
C ILE A 180 1.88 19.05 -18.33
N VAL A 181 2.88 19.87 -18.64
CA VAL A 181 2.67 21.24 -19.09
C VAL A 181 2.01 21.28 -20.47
N GLN A 182 2.51 20.49 -21.42
CA GLN A 182 1.99 20.43 -22.81
C GLN A 182 0.52 20.07 -22.86
N TYR A 183 0.11 19.09 -22.05
CA TYR A 183 -1.28 18.57 -22.03
C TYR A 183 -2.12 19.23 -20.93
N LYS A 184 -1.57 20.20 -20.19
CA LYS A 184 -2.25 20.95 -19.10
C LYS A 184 -2.90 19.99 -18.08
N LEU A 185 -2.18 18.95 -17.69
CA LEU A 185 -2.69 17.94 -16.77
C LEU A 185 -2.71 18.49 -15.34
N PRO A 186 -3.78 18.28 -14.57
CA PRO A 186 -3.88 18.71 -13.17
C PRO A 186 -3.20 17.69 -12.23
N VAL A 187 -1.86 17.63 -12.29
CA VAL A 187 -1.02 16.77 -11.44
C VAL A 187 -0.26 17.63 -10.45
#